data_b73c7b19d18e79c079091190b88193da
#
_entry.id   b73c7b19d18e79c079091190b88193da
#
_cell.length_a   1.000
_cell.length_b   1.000
_cell.length_c   1.000
_cell.angle_alpha   90.00
_cell.angle_beta   90.00
_cell.angle_gamma   90.00
#
_symmetry.space_group_name_H-M   'P 1'
#
loop_
_entity.id
_entity.type
_entity.pdbx_description
1 polymer ?
#
loop_
_entity_poly.entity_id
_entity_poly.type
_entity_poly.pdbx_seq_one_letter_code
_entity_poly.pdbx_strand_id
1 'polypeptide(L)'
;GMNAHVYNDKSPYFDVTSREVVTSLAKANEKLGLPHSIHIHPNDLGHPGNVPTTLETLDSLKNIKKSPKADIRDQVVHICHLQFHSYDGTNWRDASSGAEEVAKYINGHDHVTCDIGQVTLDETTTMTADAPMEYDLFKLSGLKWANKDIECETAAGIIPCIYSGRSPVGALQWAIGLELFLHLKNPWQVCLTTDHPNAGPFIRYPRIISWLMSNQRRMEMIENGEVHKWVQKRTTLPTLEREYEFNDIAIITRAATDKIYGFRERGA
;
A
#
# COMPACT_ATOMS: atom_id res chain seq x y z
N GLY A 1 1.57 0.78 -13.38
CA GLY A 1 1.13 2.12 -13.07
C GLY A 1 1.61 3.10 -14.12
N MET A 2 0.79 4.05 -14.44
CA MET A 2 1.22 5.17 -15.25
C MET A 2 1.85 6.21 -14.31
N ASN A 3 3.16 6.42 -14.44
CA ASN A 3 3.94 7.36 -13.62
C ASN A 3 3.79 8.80 -14.14
N ALA A 4 2.59 9.31 -14.19
CA ALA A 4 2.42 10.75 -14.31
C ALA A 4 2.51 11.33 -12.89
N HIS A 5 3.40 12.28 -12.65
CA HIS A 5 3.50 12.99 -11.37
C HIS A 5 2.21 13.73 -11.02
N VAL A 6 1.36 13.96 -11.99
CA VAL A 6 0.04 14.54 -11.81
C VAL A 6 -1.00 13.59 -12.36
N TYR A 7 -1.94 13.20 -11.54
CA TYR A 7 -3.00 12.23 -11.87
C TYR A 7 -3.85 12.61 -13.09
N ASN A 8 -3.97 13.90 -13.36
CA ASN A 8 -4.74 14.45 -14.47
C ASN A 8 -3.90 14.84 -15.70
N ASP A 9 -2.58 14.69 -15.64
CA ASP A 9 -1.74 14.97 -16.80
C ASP A 9 -1.84 13.84 -17.83
N LYS A 10 -1.80 14.24 -19.09
CA LYS A 10 -1.82 13.30 -20.20
C LYS A 10 -0.48 12.60 -20.37
N SER A 11 -0.55 11.29 -20.57
CA SER A 11 0.62 10.54 -20.99
C SER A 11 1.16 11.06 -22.33
N PRO A 12 2.45 11.38 -22.44
CA PRO A 12 3.02 11.94 -23.66
C PRO A 12 2.89 11.03 -24.89
N TYR A 13 2.71 9.72 -24.69
CA TYR A 13 2.63 8.75 -25.80
C TYR A 13 1.20 8.39 -26.21
N PHE A 14 0.24 8.46 -25.28
CA PHE A 14 -1.10 7.93 -25.48
C PHE A 14 -2.18 8.99 -25.42
N ASP A 15 -1.83 10.23 -25.10
CA ASP A 15 -2.75 11.37 -24.96
C ASP A 15 -3.95 11.11 -24.02
N VAL A 16 -3.73 10.25 -23.01
CA VAL A 16 -4.71 9.90 -21.98
C VAL A 16 -4.16 10.19 -20.58
N THR A 17 -5.03 10.53 -19.65
CA THR A 17 -4.70 10.75 -18.26
C THR A 17 -4.78 9.45 -17.46
N SER A 18 -4.08 9.37 -16.31
CA SER A 18 -4.25 8.25 -15.36
C SER A 18 -5.70 8.12 -14.92
N ARG A 19 -6.41 9.22 -14.70
CA ARG A 19 -7.85 9.25 -14.38
C ARG A 19 -8.69 8.54 -15.45
N GLU A 20 -8.47 8.87 -16.72
CA GLU A 20 -9.21 8.25 -17.83
C GLU A 20 -8.95 6.75 -17.93
N VAL A 21 -7.70 6.32 -17.74
CA VAL A 21 -7.34 4.90 -17.73
C VAL A 21 -8.05 4.17 -16.59
N VAL A 22 -7.88 4.63 -15.36
CA VAL A 22 -8.42 3.96 -14.16
C VAL A 22 -9.94 3.92 -14.19
N THR A 23 -10.60 5.03 -14.52
CA THR A 23 -12.07 5.08 -14.60
C THR A 23 -12.63 4.24 -15.74
N SER A 24 -11.93 4.15 -16.87
CA SER A 24 -12.34 3.30 -18.01
C SER A 24 -12.21 1.82 -17.67
N LEU A 25 -11.11 1.42 -17.01
CA LEU A 25 -10.92 0.06 -16.54
C LEU A 25 -12.00 -0.35 -15.52
N ALA A 26 -12.29 0.51 -14.55
CA ALA A 26 -13.34 0.25 -13.57
C ALA A 26 -14.71 0.08 -14.23
N LYS A 27 -15.09 0.98 -15.15
CA LYS A 27 -16.34 0.86 -15.90
C LYS A 27 -16.40 -0.43 -16.73
N ALA A 28 -15.31 -0.82 -17.38
CA ALA A 28 -15.24 -2.06 -18.15
C ALA A 28 -15.41 -3.29 -17.24
N ASN A 29 -14.72 -3.30 -16.07
CA ASN A 29 -14.84 -4.35 -15.08
C ASN A 29 -16.27 -4.53 -14.58
N GLU A 30 -16.95 -3.43 -14.24
CA GLU A 30 -18.32 -3.46 -13.77
C GLU A 30 -19.31 -3.86 -14.89
N LYS A 31 -19.08 -3.45 -16.14
CA LYS A 31 -19.87 -3.88 -17.27
C LYS A 31 -19.78 -5.39 -17.50
N LEU A 32 -18.60 -5.97 -17.35
CA LEU A 32 -18.37 -7.41 -17.46
C LEU A 32 -18.91 -8.18 -16.25
N GLY A 33 -19.04 -7.54 -15.08
CA GLY A 33 -19.49 -8.16 -13.84
C GLY A 33 -18.49 -9.18 -13.30
N LEU A 34 -17.20 -8.82 -13.34
CA LEU A 34 -16.14 -9.71 -12.86
C LEU A 34 -16.22 -9.90 -11.34
N PRO A 35 -15.86 -11.07 -10.82
CA PRO A 35 -15.94 -11.38 -9.40
C PRO A 35 -14.97 -10.56 -8.53
N HIS A 36 -13.89 -10.06 -9.11
CA HIS A 36 -12.93 -9.16 -8.48
C HIS A 36 -13.08 -7.73 -9.01
N SER A 37 -12.61 -6.76 -8.25
CA SER A 37 -12.49 -5.37 -8.71
C SER A 37 -11.24 -5.16 -9.57
N ILE A 38 -11.07 -3.96 -10.12
CA ILE A 38 -9.76 -3.58 -10.67
C ILE A 38 -8.74 -3.47 -9.53
N HIS A 39 -7.50 -3.85 -9.82
CA HIS A 39 -6.35 -3.70 -8.94
C HIS A 39 -5.44 -2.63 -9.51
N ILE A 40 -5.09 -1.65 -8.70
CA ILE A 40 -4.27 -0.53 -9.17
C ILE A 40 -3.13 -0.21 -8.19
N HIS A 41 -2.04 0.24 -8.77
CA HIS A 41 -0.95 0.89 -8.08
C HIS A 41 -1.10 2.39 -8.40
N PRO A 42 -1.49 3.24 -7.45
CA PRO A 42 -1.63 4.68 -7.69
C PRO A 42 -0.33 5.33 -8.16
N ASN A 43 -0.43 6.57 -8.64
CA ASN A 43 0.72 7.34 -9.07
C ASN A 43 1.65 7.69 -7.89
N ASP A 44 2.87 8.10 -8.22
CA ASP A 44 3.90 8.51 -7.26
C ASP A 44 4.22 7.45 -6.19
N LEU A 45 4.28 6.19 -6.63
CA LEU A 45 4.65 5.05 -5.79
C LEU A 45 5.92 5.34 -5.00
N GLY A 46 5.83 5.28 -3.68
CA GLY A 46 6.97 5.43 -2.78
C GLY A 46 7.55 6.84 -2.65
N HIS A 47 6.93 7.85 -3.23
CA HIS A 47 7.39 9.24 -3.13
C HIS A 47 6.70 10.01 -1.99
N PRO A 48 7.44 10.75 -1.14
CA PRO A 48 6.85 11.68 -0.19
C PRO A 48 5.93 12.69 -0.88
N GLY A 49 4.76 12.96 -0.27
CA GLY A 49 3.74 13.87 -0.83
C GLY A 49 2.75 13.19 -1.77
N ASN A 50 2.65 11.86 -1.77
CA ASN A 50 1.74 11.13 -2.66
C ASN A 50 0.29 10.97 -2.11
N VAL A 51 -0.01 11.40 -0.90
CA VAL A 51 -1.36 11.32 -0.32
C VAL A 51 -2.41 12.02 -1.19
N PRO A 52 -2.22 13.27 -1.65
CA PRO A 52 -3.20 13.93 -2.48
C PRO A 52 -3.55 13.17 -3.77
N THR A 53 -2.57 12.65 -4.49
CA THR A 53 -2.80 11.90 -5.73
C THR A 53 -3.45 10.53 -5.45
N THR A 54 -3.16 9.91 -4.31
CA THR A 54 -3.83 8.70 -3.84
C THR A 54 -5.31 8.98 -3.59
N LEU A 55 -5.63 10.00 -2.80
CA LEU A 55 -7.02 10.38 -2.51
C LEU A 55 -7.79 10.78 -3.77
N GLU A 56 -7.15 11.52 -4.68
CA GLU A 56 -7.76 11.88 -5.96
C GLU A 56 -8.08 10.66 -6.82
N THR A 57 -7.19 9.66 -6.81
CA THR A 57 -7.42 8.38 -7.49
C THR A 57 -8.65 7.68 -6.93
N LEU A 58 -8.74 7.56 -5.61
CA LEU A 58 -9.89 6.93 -4.94
C LEU A 58 -11.20 7.70 -5.22
N ASP A 59 -11.17 9.02 -5.11
CA ASP A 59 -12.34 9.87 -5.31
C ASP A 59 -12.88 9.82 -6.75
N SER A 60 -12.01 9.62 -7.72
CA SER A 60 -12.41 9.49 -9.13
C SER A 60 -13.31 8.27 -9.40
N LEU A 61 -13.29 7.29 -8.54
CA LEU A 61 -14.00 6.01 -8.67
C LEU A 61 -15.28 5.93 -7.82
N LYS A 62 -15.52 6.85 -6.90
CA LYS A 62 -16.63 6.81 -5.93
C LYS A 62 -18.04 6.75 -6.56
N ASN A 63 -18.21 7.28 -7.77
CA ASN A 63 -19.48 7.32 -8.48
C ASN A 63 -19.68 6.13 -9.45
N ILE A 64 -18.71 5.23 -9.54
CA ILE A 64 -18.83 4.03 -10.37
C ILE A 64 -19.66 3.00 -9.61
N LYS A 65 -20.82 2.65 -10.20
CA LYS A 65 -21.72 1.69 -9.59
C LYS A 65 -21.22 0.26 -9.79
N LYS A 66 -21.14 -0.49 -8.68
CA LYS A 66 -20.87 -1.92 -8.70
C LYS A 66 -21.88 -2.66 -9.56
N SER A 67 -21.42 -3.63 -10.33
CA SER A 67 -22.26 -4.51 -11.12
C SER A 67 -23.15 -5.38 -10.21
N PRO A 68 -24.44 -5.52 -10.50
CA PRO A 68 -25.28 -6.50 -9.80
C PRO A 68 -24.82 -7.95 -9.95
N LYS A 69 -24.03 -8.26 -10.98
CA LYS A 69 -23.46 -9.59 -11.23
C LYS A 69 -22.25 -9.89 -10.33
N ALA A 70 -21.64 -8.87 -9.76
CA ALA A 70 -20.50 -8.99 -8.85
C ALA A 70 -20.99 -9.10 -7.39
N ASP A 71 -21.73 -10.16 -7.09
CA ASP A 71 -22.46 -10.36 -5.83
C ASP A 71 -21.58 -10.58 -4.60
N ILE A 72 -20.37 -11.09 -4.79
CA ILE A 72 -19.47 -11.47 -3.68
C ILE A 72 -18.60 -10.33 -3.15
N ARG A 73 -18.45 -9.25 -3.88
CA ARG A 73 -17.62 -8.09 -3.49
C ARG A 73 -18.45 -6.83 -3.31
N ASP A 74 -17.97 -5.91 -2.52
CA ASP A 74 -18.58 -4.59 -2.35
C ASP A 74 -17.78 -3.50 -3.08
N GLN A 75 -16.47 -3.66 -3.20
CA GLN A 75 -15.55 -2.70 -3.77
C GLN A 75 -15.60 -2.64 -5.31
N VAL A 76 -15.26 -1.47 -5.83
CA VAL A 76 -15.01 -1.19 -7.26
C VAL A 76 -13.52 -1.20 -7.56
N VAL A 77 -12.69 -0.89 -6.55
CA VAL A 77 -11.25 -0.79 -6.68
C VAL A 77 -10.53 -1.43 -5.50
N HIS A 78 -9.41 -2.07 -5.79
CA HIS A 78 -8.45 -2.53 -4.81
C HIS A 78 -7.12 -1.80 -5.01
N ILE A 79 -6.60 -1.18 -3.95
CA ILE A 79 -5.31 -0.49 -3.97
C ILE A 79 -4.24 -1.45 -3.46
N CYS A 80 -3.25 -1.70 -4.28
CA CYS A 80 -2.12 -2.54 -3.91
C CYS A 80 -1.15 -1.77 -3.01
N HIS A 81 -0.54 -2.47 -2.06
CA HIS A 81 0.52 -1.99 -1.15
C HIS A 81 0.35 -0.53 -0.72
N LEU A 82 -0.83 -0.23 -0.15
CA LEU A 82 -1.28 1.13 0.22
C LEU A 82 -0.25 1.92 1.06
N GLN A 83 0.60 1.23 1.83
CA GLN A 83 1.66 1.84 2.60
C GLN A 83 2.55 2.73 1.73
N PHE A 84 2.89 2.29 0.51
CA PHE A 84 3.75 3.05 -0.40
C PHE A 84 3.05 4.24 -1.08
N HIS A 85 1.76 4.43 -0.80
CA HIS A 85 0.91 5.53 -1.30
C HIS A 85 0.36 6.42 -0.18
N SER A 86 0.98 6.36 1.02
CA SER A 86 0.51 7.06 2.22
C SER A 86 1.62 7.90 2.86
N TYR A 87 2.48 8.49 2.05
CA TYR A 87 3.53 9.39 2.49
C TYR A 87 3.10 10.85 2.33
N ASP A 88 3.19 11.60 3.42
CA ASP A 88 3.08 13.05 3.44
C ASP A 88 4.46 13.71 3.41
N GLY A 89 4.50 15.05 3.33
CA GLY A 89 5.73 15.82 3.17
C GLY A 89 6.03 16.14 1.71
N THR A 90 7.20 16.69 1.44
CA THR A 90 7.62 17.10 0.10
C THR A 90 8.85 16.33 -0.42
N ASN A 91 9.60 15.75 0.47
CA ASN A 91 10.81 14.97 0.19
C ASN A 91 11.18 14.09 1.39
N TRP A 92 12.17 13.23 1.25
CA TRP A 92 12.59 12.29 2.30
C TRP A 92 13.11 12.94 3.59
N ARG A 93 13.44 14.26 3.60
CA ARG A 93 13.90 14.95 4.81
C ARG A 93 12.74 15.41 5.69
N ASP A 94 11.60 15.70 5.08
CA ASP A 94 10.38 16.13 5.78
C ASP A 94 9.23 15.12 5.70
N ALA A 95 9.48 13.95 5.10
CA ALA A 95 8.49 12.88 4.99
C ALA A 95 7.85 12.54 6.34
N SER A 96 6.55 12.35 6.33
CA SER A 96 5.72 11.97 7.48
C SER A 96 4.60 11.00 7.05
N SER A 97 3.86 10.50 8.02
CA SER A 97 2.74 9.61 7.74
C SER A 97 1.50 10.37 7.28
N GLY A 98 0.92 9.94 6.16
CA GLY A 98 -0.42 10.31 5.72
C GLY A 98 -1.44 9.19 5.93
N ALA A 99 -1.09 8.15 6.68
CA ALA A 99 -1.93 6.96 6.87
C ALA A 99 -3.31 7.28 7.48
N GLU A 100 -3.37 8.20 8.43
CA GLU A 100 -4.63 8.60 9.07
C GLU A 100 -5.61 9.22 8.06
N GLU A 101 -5.12 10.11 7.19
CA GLU A 101 -5.94 10.77 6.19
C GLU A 101 -6.46 9.77 5.14
N VAL A 102 -5.59 8.91 4.63
CA VAL A 102 -5.95 7.87 3.67
C VAL A 102 -6.94 6.88 4.29
N ALA A 103 -6.68 6.41 5.52
CA ALA A 103 -7.58 5.49 6.22
C ALA A 103 -8.94 6.14 6.53
N LYS A 104 -8.98 7.43 6.87
CA LYS A 104 -10.21 8.18 7.06
C LYS A 104 -11.07 8.20 5.79
N TYR A 105 -10.45 8.38 4.62
CA TYR A 105 -11.16 8.29 3.35
C TYR A 105 -11.76 6.89 3.16
N ILE A 106 -10.95 5.84 3.30
CA ILE A 106 -11.39 4.45 3.09
C ILE A 106 -12.50 4.06 4.07
N ASN A 107 -12.39 4.47 5.34
CA ASN A 107 -13.43 4.22 6.35
C ASN A 107 -14.79 4.85 6.02
N GLY A 108 -14.83 5.84 5.18
CA GLY A 108 -16.06 6.49 4.71
C GLY A 108 -16.60 5.97 3.38
N HIS A 109 -15.91 5.00 2.75
CA HIS A 109 -16.20 4.61 1.37
C HIS A 109 -16.08 3.09 1.14
N ASP A 110 -17.20 2.42 0.92
CA ASP A 110 -17.25 0.96 0.71
C ASP A 110 -16.72 0.53 -0.68
N HIS A 111 -16.55 1.46 -1.62
CA HIS A 111 -16.06 1.14 -2.96
C HIS A 111 -14.56 0.81 -3.03
N VAL A 112 -13.84 0.95 -1.93
CA VAL A 112 -12.38 0.77 -1.85
C VAL A 112 -12.02 -0.37 -0.93
N THR A 113 -11.10 -1.21 -1.36
CA THR A 113 -10.34 -2.13 -0.51
C THR A 113 -8.85 -1.97 -0.79
N CYS A 114 -8.00 -2.47 0.10
CA CYS A 114 -6.56 -2.36 -0.07
C CYS A 114 -5.83 -3.57 0.50
N ASP A 115 -4.61 -3.76 0.04
CA ASP A 115 -3.58 -4.48 0.80
C ASP A 115 -2.49 -3.50 1.26
N ILE A 116 -1.76 -3.86 2.30
CA ILE A 116 -0.89 -2.89 2.95
C ILE A 116 0.52 -2.88 2.39
N GLY A 117 1.09 -4.03 2.04
CA GLY A 117 2.50 -4.08 1.65
C GLY A 117 3.43 -3.79 2.84
N GLN A 118 3.16 -4.37 4.01
CA GLN A 118 3.84 -4.07 5.27
C GLN A 118 5.34 -4.31 5.23
N VAL A 119 6.13 -3.28 5.51
CA VAL A 119 7.59 -3.40 5.68
C VAL A 119 7.91 -4.22 6.93
N THR A 120 8.76 -5.23 6.77
CA THR A 120 9.08 -6.20 7.82
C THR A 120 10.39 -5.94 8.56
N LEU A 121 11.13 -4.88 8.17
CA LEU A 121 12.45 -4.53 8.72
C LEU A 121 13.48 -5.65 8.53
N ASP A 122 13.49 -6.24 7.35
CA ASP A 122 14.37 -7.34 6.94
C ASP A 122 15.10 -7.02 5.63
N GLU A 123 16.00 -7.91 5.25
CA GLU A 123 16.55 -7.98 3.90
C GLU A 123 15.45 -8.41 2.94
N THR A 124 15.40 -7.72 1.80
CA THR A 124 14.40 -7.96 0.77
C THR A 124 14.94 -7.63 -0.62
N THR A 125 14.17 -7.89 -1.64
CA THR A 125 14.47 -7.52 -3.02
C THR A 125 13.28 -6.78 -3.58
N THR A 126 13.44 -5.50 -3.85
CA THR A 126 12.40 -4.70 -4.49
C THR A 126 12.48 -4.83 -6.00
N MET A 127 11.37 -5.19 -6.60
CA MET A 127 11.17 -5.31 -8.05
C MET A 127 9.97 -4.47 -8.45
N THR A 128 10.18 -3.51 -9.33
CA THR A 128 9.09 -2.68 -9.85
C THR A 128 9.39 -2.21 -11.26
N ALA A 129 8.37 -1.91 -12.02
CA ALA A 129 8.46 -1.19 -13.29
C ALA A 129 8.39 0.34 -13.10
N ASP A 130 8.49 0.82 -11.87
CA ASP A 130 8.53 2.24 -11.53
C ASP A 130 9.99 2.71 -11.45
N ALA A 131 10.52 3.22 -12.54
CA ALA A 131 11.91 3.67 -12.61
C ALA A 131 12.24 4.80 -11.62
N PRO A 132 11.39 5.82 -11.39
CA PRO A 132 11.62 6.80 -10.34
C PRO A 132 11.76 6.19 -8.94
N MET A 133 10.87 5.26 -8.56
CA MET A 133 10.97 4.56 -7.28
C MET A 133 12.26 3.74 -7.18
N GLU A 134 12.63 3.00 -8.22
CA GLU A 134 13.88 2.23 -8.27
C GLU A 134 15.11 3.12 -8.09
N TYR A 135 15.10 4.28 -8.72
CA TYR A 135 16.19 5.26 -8.59
C TYR A 135 16.29 5.78 -7.14
N ASP A 136 15.16 6.09 -6.52
CA ASP A 136 15.14 6.55 -5.14
C ASP A 136 15.59 5.46 -4.17
N LEU A 137 15.16 4.22 -4.35
CA LEU A 137 15.62 3.08 -3.56
C LEU A 137 17.13 2.86 -3.72
N PHE A 138 17.66 2.97 -4.93
CA PHE A 138 19.10 2.94 -5.19
C PHE A 138 19.83 4.03 -4.40
N LYS A 139 19.31 5.26 -4.41
CA LYS A 139 19.89 6.39 -3.67
C LYS A 139 19.80 6.21 -2.16
N LEU A 140 18.70 5.70 -1.66
CA LEU A 140 18.46 5.51 -0.23
C LEU A 140 19.24 4.31 0.35
N SER A 141 19.35 3.23 -0.41
CA SER A 141 20.01 2.01 0.03
C SER A 141 21.52 2.04 -0.14
N GLY A 142 22.03 2.80 -1.13
CA GLY A 142 23.41 2.77 -1.54
C GLY A 142 23.84 1.45 -2.19
N LEU A 143 22.89 0.59 -2.53
CA LEU A 143 23.12 -0.71 -3.13
C LEU A 143 23.14 -0.62 -4.66
N LYS A 144 23.67 -1.66 -5.31
CA LYS A 144 23.76 -1.69 -6.78
C LYS A 144 22.37 -1.78 -7.40
N TRP A 145 22.07 -0.89 -8.33
CA TRP A 145 20.90 -0.98 -9.18
C TRP A 145 21.13 -2.02 -10.28
N ALA A 146 20.24 -2.99 -10.38
CA ALA A 146 20.18 -3.94 -11.48
C ALA A 146 18.88 -3.70 -12.25
N ASN A 147 18.99 -3.31 -13.51
CA ASN A 147 17.86 -2.99 -14.38
C ASN A 147 17.71 -4.06 -15.46
N LYS A 148 16.49 -4.51 -15.70
CA LYS A 148 16.10 -5.49 -16.73
C LYS A 148 15.16 -4.91 -17.78
N ASP A 149 15.26 -3.65 -18.10
CA ASP A 149 14.39 -3.00 -19.08
C ASP A 149 14.70 -3.39 -20.53
N ILE A 150 15.84 -4.00 -20.75
CA ILE A 150 16.43 -4.24 -22.08
C ILE A 150 15.52 -5.09 -22.97
N GLU A 151 14.74 -5.99 -22.41
CA GLU A 151 13.93 -6.93 -23.19
C GLU A 151 12.49 -6.44 -23.44
N CYS A 152 12.02 -5.47 -22.69
CA CYS A 152 10.60 -5.12 -22.67
C CYS A 152 10.31 -3.65 -22.94
N GLU A 153 11.32 -2.83 -23.17
CA GLU A 153 11.20 -1.35 -23.29
C GLU A 153 10.45 -0.70 -22.11
N THR A 154 10.36 -1.42 -21.00
CA THR A 154 9.74 -0.96 -19.76
C THR A 154 10.83 -0.87 -18.71
N ALA A 155 10.98 0.29 -18.10
CA ALA A 155 11.90 0.47 -16.99
C ALA A 155 11.49 -0.44 -15.82
N ALA A 156 12.08 -1.62 -15.75
CA ALA A 156 11.92 -2.55 -14.64
C ALA A 156 13.27 -2.71 -13.93
N GLY A 157 13.29 -2.53 -12.63
CA GLY A 157 14.48 -2.64 -11.82
C GLY A 157 14.35 -3.71 -10.75
N ILE A 158 15.49 -4.27 -10.34
CA ILE A 158 15.63 -5.16 -9.19
C ILE A 158 16.69 -4.57 -8.28
N ILE A 159 16.29 -4.17 -7.09
CA ILE A 159 17.20 -3.60 -6.09
C ILE A 159 17.14 -4.45 -4.82
N PRO A 160 18.26 -5.07 -4.39
CA PRO A 160 18.38 -5.56 -3.03
C PRO A 160 18.17 -4.40 -2.06
N CYS A 161 17.32 -4.56 -1.09
CA CYS A 161 16.97 -3.53 -0.13
C CYS A 161 16.98 -4.11 1.28
N ILE A 162 17.51 -3.33 2.24
CA ILE A 162 17.45 -3.66 3.65
C ILE A 162 16.59 -2.60 4.33
N TYR A 163 15.38 -2.98 4.70
CA TYR A 163 14.56 -2.12 5.53
C TYR A 163 15.05 -2.20 6.96
N SER A 164 15.81 -1.20 7.38
CA SER A 164 16.33 -1.12 8.75
C SER A 164 15.43 -0.23 9.61
N GLY A 165 15.03 -0.74 10.77
CA GLY A 165 14.33 0.06 11.78
C GLY A 165 15.15 1.25 12.28
N ARG A 166 16.48 1.18 12.23
CA ARG A 166 17.38 2.29 12.61
C ARG A 166 17.49 3.38 11.55
N SER A 167 17.10 3.07 10.30
CA SER A 167 16.99 4.07 9.24
C SER A 167 15.75 4.94 9.48
N PRO A 168 15.85 6.28 9.37
CA PRO A 168 14.68 7.16 9.48
C PRO A 168 13.56 6.76 8.51
N VAL A 169 13.92 6.49 7.26
CA VAL A 169 12.97 6.12 6.20
C VAL A 169 12.36 4.74 6.47
N GLY A 170 13.19 3.72 6.75
CA GLY A 170 12.69 2.37 7.04
C GLY A 170 11.76 2.32 8.27
N ALA A 171 12.08 3.08 9.31
CA ALA A 171 11.22 3.20 10.50
C ALA A 171 9.89 3.88 10.17
N LEU A 172 9.91 4.95 9.36
CA LEU A 172 8.71 5.64 8.92
C LEU A 172 7.82 4.72 8.08
N GLN A 173 8.39 4.00 7.13
CA GLN A 173 7.67 3.05 6.28
C GLN A 173 7.04 1.92 7.10
N TRP A 174 7.76 1.35 8.07
CA TRP A 174 7.22 0.37 9.00
C TRP A 174 6.02 0.92 9.78
N ALA A 175 6.12 2.13 10.29
CA ALA A 175 5.07 2.75 11.08
C ALA A 175 3.81 3.05 10.24
N ILE A 176 3.97 3.58 9.02
CA ILE A 176 2.85 3.90 8.11
C ILE A 176 2.00 2.67 7.83
N GLY A 177 2.63 1.51 7.56
CA GLY A 177 1.89 0.28 7.32
C GLY A 177 1.07 -0.15 8.53
N LEU A 178 1.63 -0.08 9.74
CA LEU A 178 0.90 -0.39 10.98
C LEU A 178 -0.22 0.61 11.26
N GLU A 179 0.02 1.91 11.04
CA GLU A 179 -1.00 2.94 11.19
C GLU A 179 -2.21 2.69 10.29
N LEU A 180 -1.98 2.31 9.03
CA LEU A 180 -3.06 1.97 8.10
C LEU A 180 -3.93 0.84 8.67
N PHE A 181 -3.33 -0.27 9.12
CA PHE A 181 -4.09 -1.33 9.78
C PHE A 181 -4.87 -0.82 11.00
N LEU A 182 -4.24 -0.03 11.85
CA LEU A 182 -4.83 0.42 13.11
C LEU A 182 -5.91 1.50 12.93
N HIS A 183 -5.81 2.32 11.89
CA HIS A 183 -6.84 3.33 11.55
C HIS A 183 -8.00 2.76 10.73
N LEU A 184 -7.79 1.73 9.91
CA LEU A 184 -8.85 1.07 9.14
C LEU A 184 -9.77 0.29 10.07
N LYS A 185 -11.05 0.72 10.14
CA LYS A 185 -12.03 0.19 11.08
C LYS A 185 -12.62 -1.15 10.65
N ASN A 186 -12.81 -1.33 9.34
CA ASN A 186 -13.42 -2.51 8.77
C ASN A 186 -12.34 -3.48 8.26
N PRO A 187 -12.09 -4.62 8.94
CA PRO A 187 -11.06 -5.57 8.54
C PRO A 187 -11.37 -6.25 7.19
N TRP A 188 -12.60 -6.17 6.71
CA TRP A 188 -12.98 -6.68 5.39
C TRP A 188 -12.55 -5.79 4.22
N GLN A 189 -12.08 -4.59 4.50
CA GLN A 189 -11.53 -3.68 3.48
C GLN A 189 -10.01 -3.77 3.34
N VAL A 190 -9.33 -4.58 4.14
CA VAL A 190 -7.87 -4.65 4.15
C VAL A 190 -7.35 -6.07 4.14
N CYS A 191 -6.29 -6.32 3.36
CA CYS A 191 -5.55 -7.56 3.36
C CYS A 191 -4.16 -7.37 3.96
N LEU A 192 -3.70 -8.36 4.73
CA LEU A 192 -2.32 -8.43 5.18
C LEU A 192 -1.43 -8.93 4.04
N THR A 193 -0.54 -8.08 3.58
CA THR A 193 0.50 -8.42 2.60
C THR A 193 1.84 -7.82 3.00
N THR A 194 2.90 -8.30 2.40
CA THR A 194 4.24 -7.70 2.43
C THR A 194 4.69 -7.28 1.03
N ASP A 195 3.77 -7.31 0.07
CA ASP A 195 4.12 -7.13 -1.34
C ASP A 195 5.36 -7.98 -1.71
N HIS A 196 5.31 -9.25 -1.31
CA HIS A 196 6.45 -10.16 -1.38
C HIS A 196 7.06 -10.23 -2.80
N PRO A 197 8.37 -10.01 -2.96
CA PRO A 197 9.40 -9.80 -1.92
C PRO A 197 9.67 -8.33 -1.57
N ASN A 198 8.94 -7.36 -2.11
CA ASN A 198 9.29 -5.94 -2.14
C ASN A 198 9.42 -5.30 -0.75
N ALA A 199 8.42 -5.43 0.12
CA ALA A 199 8.44 -4.84 1.45
C ALA A 199 8.91 -5.84 2.54
N GLY A 200 8.95 -7.12 2.20
CA GLY A 200 9.45 -8.17 3.07
C GLY A 200 9.02 -9.57 2.65
N PRO A 201 9.70 -10.61 3.16
CA PRO A 201 9.35 -11.98 2.88
C PRO A 201 8.07 -12.40 3.61
N PHE A 202 7.17 -13.15 2.94
CA PHE A 202 5.89 -13.62 3.51
C PHE A 202 6.06 -14.47 4.77
N ILE A 203 7.20 -15.11 4.98
CA ILE A 203 7.51 -15.86 6.21
C ILE A 203 7.52 -14.97 7.46
N ARG A 204 7.48 -13.65 7.31
CA ARG A 204 7.41 -12.67 8.38
C ARG A 204 5.98 -12.29 8.81
N TYR A 205 4.96 -12.87 8.22
CA TYR A 205 3.56 -12.64 8.64
C TYR A 205 3.36 -12.83 10.16
N PRO A 206 3.90 -13.86 10.82
CA PRO A 206 3.76 -13.98 12.29
C PRO A 206 4.32 -12.78 13.05
N ARG A 207 5.38 -12.14 12.54
CA ARG A 207 5.96 -10.93 13.14
C ARG A 207 5.03 -9.73 12.99
N ILE A 208 4.42 -9.54 11.81
CA ILE A 208 3.45 -8.48 11.58
C ILE A 208 2.23 -8.69 12.49
N ILE A 209 1.74 -9.92 12.58
CA ILE A 209 0.63 -10.28 13.46
C ILE A 209 0.95 -9.92 14.92
N SER A 210 2.17 -10.21 15.39
CA SER A 210 2.56 -9.82 16.75
C SER A 210 2.53 -8.31 16.98
N TRP A 211 2.90 -7.50 15.98
CA TRP A 211 2.80 -6.04 16.06
C TRP A 211 1.35 -5.54 16.06
N LEU A 212 0.46 -6.19 15.31
CA LEU A 212 -0.96 -5.82 15.27
C LEU A 212 -1.68 -6.21 16.55
N MET A 213 -1.34 -7.34 17.15
CA MET A 213 -1.99 -7.88 18.37
C MET A 213 -1.40 -7.37 19.68
N SER A 214 -0.31 -6.60 19.66
CA SER A 214 0.32 -6.12 20.89
C SER A 214 0.81 -4.68 20.76
N ASN A 215 0.11 -3.78 21.42
CA ASN A 215 0.55 -2.40 21.60
C ASN A 215 1.87 -2.34 22.39
N GLN A 216 1.97 -3.17 23.45
CA GLN A 216 3.19 -3.26 24.23
C GLN A 216 4.40 -3.56 23.32
N ARG A 217 4.29 -4.53 22.42
CA ARG A 217 5.42 -4.88 21.52
C ARG A 217 5.79 -3.72 20.59
N ARG A 218 4.83 -2.96 20.07
CA ARG A 218 5.09 -1.76 19.27
C ARG A 218 5.84 -0.70 20.08
N MET A 219 5.37 -0.44 21.30
CA MET A 219 5.99 0.54 22.19
C MET A 219 7.41 0.13 22.61
N GLU A 220 7.65 -1.15 22.92
CA GLU A 220 9.00 -1.66 23.20
C GLU A 220 9.97 -1.39 22.04
N MET A 221 9.56 -1.61 20.79
CA MET A 221 10.41 -1.32 19.63
C MET A 221 10.77 0.17 19.52
N ILE A 222 9.83 1.04 19.87
CA ILE A 222 10.02 2.50 19.83
C ILE A 222 10.92 2.96 20.98
N GLU A 223 10.68 2.48 22.19
CA GLU A 223 11.37 2.91 23.41
C GLU A 223 12.80 2.35 23.49
N ASN A 224 13.00 1.10 23.06
CA ASN A 224 14.31 0.45 23.05
C ASN A 224 15.20 0.90 21.88
N GLY A 225 14.70 1.77 20.99
CA GLY A 225 15.43 2.26 19.83
C GLY A 225 15.67 1.20 18.74
N GLU A 226 14.83 0.16 18.70
CA GLU A 226 14.80 -0.77 17.55
C GLU A 226 14.35 -0.04 16.28
N VAL A 227 13.52 0.99 16.44
CA VAL A 227 13.10 1.89 15.36
C VAL A 227 13.55 3.34 15.63
N HIS A 228 13.80 4.07 14.55
CA HIS A 228 14.31 5.44 14.63
C HIS A 228 13.26 6.40 15.22
N LYS A 229 13.74 7.39 15.98
CA LYS A 229 12.90 8.42 16.65
C LYS A 229 11.97 9.25 15.76
N TRP A 230 12.08 9.16 14.44
CA TRP A 230 11.13 9.78 13.52
C TRP A 230 9.71 9.24 13.72
N VAL A 231 9.56 7.95 14.07
CA VAL A 231 8.26 7.36 14.38
C VAL A 231 7.50 8.19 15.41
N GLN A 232 8.18 8.63 16.49
CA GLN A 232 7.55 9.44 17.54
C GLN A 232 7.13 10.85 17.09
N LYS A 233 7.75 11.38 16.05
CA LYS A 233 7.58 12.79 15.63
C LYS A 233 6.77 12.95 14.36
N ARG A 234 6.70 11.90 13.55
CA ARG A 234 6.21 11.97 12.18
C ARG A 234 5.10 10.97 11.88
N THR A 235 4.65 10.28 12.91
CA THR A 235 3.57 9.29 12.82
C THR A 235 2.66 9.40 14.03
N THR A 236 1.45 8.86 13.92
CA THR A 236 0.49 8.74 15.03
C THR A 236 0.65 7.40 15.78
N LEU A 237 1.48 6.49 15.27
CA LEU A 237 1.62 5.13 15.80
C LEU A 237 1.82 5.04 17.32
N PRO A 238 2.64 5.92 17.97
CA PRO A 238 2.83 5.88 19.41
C PRO A 238 1.57 6.17 20.24
N THR A 239 0.55 6.75 19.64
CA THR A 239 -0.72 7.10 20.29
C THR A 239 -1.83 6.10 20.02
N LEU A 240 -1.58 5.10 19.17
CA LEU A 240 -2.58 4.11 18.77
C LEU A 240 -2.55 2.89 19.69
N GLU A 241 -3.51 2.85 20.61
CA GLU A 241 -3.65 1.75 21.57
C GLU A 241 -4.37 0.52 21.00
N ARG A 242 -5.03 0.66 19.84
CA ARG A 242 -5.80 -0.43 19.24
C ARG A 242 -4.93 -1.67 19.04
N GLU A 243 -5.48 -2.81 19.36
CA GLU A 243 -4.95 -4.14 19.09
C GLU A 243 -5.93 -4.93 18.23
N TYR A 244 -5.42 -5.81 17.38
CA TYR A 244 -6.22 -6.75 16.61
C TYR A 244 -6.48 -8.01 17.43
N GLU A 245 -7.69 -8.53 17.33
CA GLU A 245 -8.06 -9.82 17.89
C GLU A 245 -7.81 -10.95 16.87
N PHE A 246 -7.85 -12.20 17.32
CA PHE A 246 -7.70 -13.36 16.42
C PHE A 246 -8.71 -13.36 15.27
N ASN A 247 -9.93 -12.91 15.53
CA ASN A 247 -10.94 -12.79 14.49
C ASN A 247 -10.54 -11.77 13.41
N ASP A 248 -10.00 -10.63 13.80
CA ASP A 248 -9.52 -9.62 12.85
C ASP A 248 -8.37 -10.19 12.01
N ILE A 249 -7.44 -10.89 12.66
CA ILE A 249 -6.30 -11.53 11.97
C ILE A 249 -6.81 -12.58 10.96
N ALA A 250 -7.78 -13.42 11.33
CA ALA A 250 -8.36 -14.39 10.41
C ALA A 250 -9.02 -13.72 9.20
N ILE A 251 -9.69 -12.59 9.43
CA ILE A 251 -10.31 -11.81 8.35
C ILE A 251 -9.25 -11.26 7.41
N ILE A 252 -8.28 -10.48 7.90
CA ILE A 252 -7.30 -9.78 7.03
C ILE A 252 -6.30 -10.72 6.34
N THR A 253 -6.11 -11.94 6.86
CA THR A 253 -5.16 -12.91 6.28
C THR A 253 -5.82 -13.92 5.35
N ARG A 254 -7.14 -14.14 5.45
CA ARG A 254 -7.86 -15.16 4.68
C ARG A 254 -9.18 -14.69 4.11
N ALA A 255 -10.15 -14.37 4.97
CA ALA A 255 -11.53 -14.18 4.54
C ALA A 255 -11.71 -12.91 3.68
N ALA A 256 -11.07 -11.80 4.05
CA ALA A 256 -11.09 -10.59 3.23
C ALA A 256 -10.41 -10.82 1.89
N THR A 257 -9.27 -11.50 1.88
CA THR A 257 -8.54 -11.85 0.65
C THR A 257 -9.41 -12.67 -0.31
N ASP A 258 -10.09 -13.69 0.19
CA ASP A 258 -11.02 -14.50 -0.59
C ASP A 258 -12.12 -13.65 -1.23
N LYS A 259 -12.77 -12.83 -0.44
CA LYS A 259 -13.84 -11.92 -0.90
C LYS A 259 -13.33 -10.90 -1.92
N ILE A 260 -12.19 -10.25 -1.66
CA ILE A 260 -11.63 -9.19 -2.49
C ILE A 260 -11.18 -9.73 -3.87
N TYR A 261 -10.56 -10.90 -3.89
CA TYR A 261 -10.07 -11.52 -5.12
C TYR A 261 -11.11 -12.41 -5.81
N GLY A 262 -12.30 -12.56 -5.24
CA GLY A 262 -13.41 -13.31 -5.84
C GLY A 262 -13.22 -14.82 -5.85
N PHE A 263 -12.50 -15.37 -4.89
CA PHE A 263 -12.34 -16.80 -4.72
C PHE A 263 -13.49 -17.37 -3.90
N ARG A 264 -14.43 -18.05 -4.54
CA ARG A 264 -15.66 -18.53 -3.89
C ARG A 264 -15.46 -19.72 -2.94
N GLU A 265 -14.36 -20.45 -3.04
CA GLU A 265 -14.19 -21.75 -2.40
C GLU A 265 -12.87 -21.91 -1.64
N ARG A 266 -12.07 -20.86 -1.48
CA ARG A 266 -10.69 -20.98 -0.97
C ARG A 266 -10.39 -20.20 0.30
N GLY A 267 -11.30 -19.38 0.78
CA GLY A 267 -11.06 -18.49 1.94
C GLY A 267 -11.68 -18.97 3.25
N ALA A 268 -12.46 -20.04 3.22
CA ALA A 268 -13.16 -20.53 4.40
C ALA A 268 -12.27 -21.39 5.32
#